data_973a1db68c5efae5f27ae40e8a0e3ad5
#
_entry.id   973a1db68c5efae5f27ae40e8a0e3ad5
#
_cell.length_a   1.000
_cell.length_b   1.000
_cell.length_c   1.000
_cell.angle_alpha   90.00
_cell.angle_beta   90.00
_cell.angle_gamma   90.00
#
_symmetry.space_group_name_H-M   'P 1'
#
loop_
_entity.id
_entity.type
_entity.pdbx_description
1 polymer ?
#
loop_
_entity_poly.entity_id
_entity_poly.type
_entity_poly.pdbx_seq_one_letter_code
_entity_poly.pdbx_strand_id
1 'polypeptide(L)'
;CIRDRMNVLVSLFNSLPGAAGQGLIWGIMAIGVYITYKILDVADLTVDGSLATGGAVAALCVSMGWNPWLAVLAAVLAGMLAGLATGVLHTACGIPAILAGILTQLALYSINLRIMAIGDENATTKATLAVSVDKNDLLLSSRYVREPALNNPLLLLVLLTAAVIALLYWFFGTEQGSALRATGANQSMARAQGINTNTAKVLGLVVSNGLVALAGGLLAQYQGSATIDMGRGAIVIGLAAVIIGEVLLDKVFRNFALKLLSAVIGAIIYYVVITVVLRLGLESTDLKLLTALVVAVFLAVPYWKGRYFTKPVRKEGAPHA
;
A
#
# COMPACT_ATOMS: atom_id res chain seq x y z
N CYS A 1 -29.67 18.20 -20.67
CA CYS A 1 -29.93 17.25 -19.57
C CYS A 1 -29.59 15.79 -19.92
N ILE A 2 -30.13 15.19 -21.02
CA ILE A 2 -29.81 13.78 -21.39
C ILE A 2 -28.38 13.67 -21.99
N ARG A 3 -27.99 14.61 -22.83
CA ARG A 3 -26.67 14.68 -23.45
C ARG A 3 -25.54 14.86 -22.42
N ASP A 4 -25.78 15.63 -21.36
CA ASP A 4 -24.81 15.83 -20.28
C ASP A 4 -24.66 14.56 -19.44
N ARG A 5 -25.72 13.83 -19.18
CA ARG A 5 -25.64 12.51 -18.49
C ARG A 5 -24.91 11.46 -19.32
N MET A 6 -25.12 11.43 -20.64
CA MET A 6 -24.37 10.53 -21.53
C MET A 6 -22.88 10.88 -21.55
N ASN A 7 -22.52 12.17 -21.59
CA ASN A 7 -21.12 12.61 -21.57
C ASN A 7 -20.45 12.22 -20.24
N VAL A 8 -21.13 12.33 -19.11
CA VAL A 8 -20.63 11.89 -17.79
C VAL A 8 -20.40 10.39 -17.77
N LEU A 9 -21.33 9.58 -18.27
CA LEU A 9 -21.18 8.12 -18.34
C LEU A 9 -20.01 7.70 -19.23
N VAL A 10 -19.88 8.27 -20.43
CA VAL A 10 -18.76 8.00 -21.33
C VAL A 10 -17.42 8.40 -20.70
N SER A 11 -17.37 9.56 -20.03
CA SER A 11 -16.15 10.01 -19.34
C SER A 11 -15.80 9.11 -18.15
N LEU A 12 -16.81 8.56 -17.47
CA LEU A 12 -16.63 7.60 -16.37
C LEU A 12 -16.04 6.28 -16.91
N PHE A 13 -16.62 5.69 -17.95
CA PHE A 13 -16.08 4.47 -18.57
C PHE A 13 -14.64 4.68 -19.06
N ASN A 14 -14.34 5.83 -19.63
CA ASN A 14 -12.98 6.17 -20.09
C ASN A 14 -11.97 6.38 -18.94
N SER A 15 -12.40 6.65 -17.72
CA SER A 15 -11.50 6.82 -16.56
C SER A 15 -11.29 5.53 -15.74
N LEU A 16 -12.14 4.50 -15.92
CA LEU A 16 -12.02 3.23 -15.20
C LEU A 16 -10.67 2.52 -15.37
N PRO A 17 -10.07 2.43 -16.58
CA PRO A 17 -8.76 1.80 -16.72
C PRO A 17 -7.66 2.51 -15.92
N GLY A 18 -7.69 3.85 -15.87
CA GLY A 18 -6.75 4.62 -15.05
C GLY A 18 -6.95 4.39 -13.54
N ALA A 19 -8.21 4.31 -13.10
CA ALA A 19 -8.55 3.99 -11.72
C ALA A 19 -8.10 2.57 -11.34
N ALA A 20 -8.26 1.60 -12.24
CA ALA A 20 -7.79 0.23 -12.03
C ALA A 20 -6.25 0.16 -11.93
N GLY A 21 -5.53 0.91 -12.78
CA GLY A 21 -4.07 0.99 -12.72
C GLY A 21 -3.58 1.57 -11.39
N GLN A 22 -4.15 2.69 -10.95
CA GLN A 22 -3.85 3.23 -9.62
C GLN A 22 -4.24 2.25 -8.52
N GLY A 23 -5.43 1.65 -8.60
CA GLY A 23 -5.90 0.66 -7.64
C GLY A 23 -4.96 -0.55 -7.51
N LEU A 24 -4.35 -1.02 -8.61
CA LEU A 24 -3.34 -2.10 -8.58
C LEU A 24 -2.06 -1.67 -7.85
N ILE A 25 -1.54 -0.48 -8.13
CA ILE A 25 -0.34 0.04 -7.45
C ILE A 25 -0.58 0.16 -5.95
N TRP A 26 -1.69 0.78 -5.57
CA TRP A 26 -2.09 0.89 -4.17
C TRP A 26 -2.45 -0.46 -3.55
N GLY A 27 -2.86 -1.42 -4.35
CA GLY A 27 -3.06 -2.81 -3.95
C GLY A 27 -1.77 -3.48 -3.49
N ILE A 28 -0.65 -3.24 -4.17
CA ILE A 28 0.68 -3.71 -3.73
C ILE A 28 1.04 -3.08 -2.37
N MET A 29 0.80 -1.79 -2.21
CA MET A 29 0.98 -1.11 -0.92
C MET A 29 0.07 -1.71 0.17
N ALA A 30 -1.20 -1.97 -0.15
CA ALA A 30 -2.16 -2.57 0.77
C ALA A 30 -1.73 -3.98 1.22
N ILE A 31 -1.06 -4.77 0.35
CA ILE A 31 -0.44 -6.05 0.75
C ILE A 31 0.65 -5.80 1.80
N GLY A 32 1.49 -4.78 1.65
CA GLY A 32 2.48 -4.40 2.67
C GLY A 32 1.81 -4.09 4.01
N VAL A 33 0.78 -3.24 4.00
CA VAL A 33 0.00 -2.90 5.19
C VAL A 33 -0.70 -4.13 5.79
N TYR A 34 -1.18 -5.06 4.95
CA TYR A 34 -1.77 -6.32 5.42
C TYR A 34 -0.78 -7.16 6.24
N ILE A 35 0.49 -7.18 5.84
CA ILE A 35 1.53 -7.92 6.58
C ILE A 35 1.74 -7.33 7.97
N THR A 36 1.86 -6.01 8.11
CA THR A 36 2.08 -5.38 9.41
C THR A 36 0.83 -5.40 10.27
N TYR A 37 -0.31 -5.03 9.73
CA TYR A 37 -1.55 -4.89 10.47
C TYR A 37 -2.20 -6.23 10.84
N LYS A 38 -2.32 -7.16 9.85
CA LYS A 38 -3.08 -8.41 10.04
C LYS A 38 -2.24 -9.61 10.45
N ILE A 39 -1.01 -9.71 9.92
CA ILE A 39 -0.16 -10.86 10.18
C ILE A 39 0.69 -10.62 11.41
N LEU A 40 1.30 -9.44 11.54
CA LEU A 40 2.23 -9.13 12.63
C LEU A 40 1.55 -8.49 13.84
N ASP A 41 0.34 -7.97 13.68
CA ASP A 41 -0.41 -7.19 14.68
C ASP A 41 0.38 -6.00 15.23
N VAL A 42 1.04 -5.27 14.33
CA VAL A 42 1.84 -4.09 14.62
C VAL A 42 1.34 -2.92 13.78
N ALA A 43 0.99 -1.81 14.46
CA ALA A 43 0.66 -0.56 13.78
C ALA A 43 1.95 0.12 13.30
N ASP A 44 2.20 0.09 12.00
CA ASP A 44 3.38 0.67 11.35
C ASP A 44 3.04 1.96 10.63
N LEU A 45 3.40 3.09 11.21
CA LEU A 45 3.22 4.42 10.60
C LEU A 45 4.38 4.81 9.67
N THR A 46 5.39 3.96 9.51
CA THR A 46 6.50 4.20 8.57
C THR A 46 6.03 4.16 7.12
N VAL A 47 4.91 3.50 6.85
CA VAL A 47 4.29 3.30 5.51
C VAL A 47 4.24 4.61 4.72
N ASP A 48 3.77 5.70 5.34
CA ASP A 48 3.67 7.02 4.70
C ASP A 48 5.04 7.53 4.24
N GLY A 49 6.06 7.38 5.08
CA GLY A 49 7.44 7.74 4.75
C GLY A 49 8.06 6.82 3.69
N SER A 50 7.88 5.51 3.84
CA SER A 50 8.47 4.51 2.93
C SER A 50 7.92 4.61 1.51
N LEU A 51 6.64 4.93 1.34
CA LEU A 51 6.03 5.15 0.03
C LEU A 51 6.66 6.35 -0.68
N ALA A 52 6.81 7.47 0.03
CA ALA A 52 7.47 8.65 -0.49
C ALA A 52 8.96 8.41 -0.80
N THR A 53 9.66 7.63 0.05
CA THR A 53 11.06 7.23 -0.17
C THR A 53 11.21 6.38 -1.43
N GLY A 54 10.31 5.39 -1.62
CA GLY A 54 10.31 4.57 -2.82
C GLY A 54 10.11 5.40 -4.09
N GLY A 55 9.17 6.36 -4.05
CA GLY A 55 8.94 7.30 -5.15
C GLY A 55 10.14 8.21 -5.42
N ALA A 56 10.73 8.79 -4.38
CA ALA A 56 11.89 9.69 -4.49
C ALA A 56 13.11 8.98 -5.08
N VAL A 57 13.44 7.77 -4.58
CA VAL A 57 14.58 6.97 -5.07
C VAL A 57 14.36 6.51 -6.51
N ALA A 58 13.17 6.00 -6.83
CA ALA A 58 12.87 5.57 -8.20
C ALA A 58 12.93 6.75 -9.18
N ALA A 59 12.35 7.89 -8.83
CA ALA A 59 12.38 9.09 -9.67
C ALA A 59 13.81 9.60 -9.87
N LEU A 60 14.64 9.60 -8.82
CA LEU A 60 16.06 9.99 -8.91
C LEU A 60 16.82 9.05 -9.84
N CYS A 61 16.72 7.74 -9.66
CA CYS A 61 17.44 6.76 -10.49
C CYS A 61 17.04 6.88 -11.97
N VAL A 62 15.75 7.04 -12.25
CA VAL A 62 15.28 7.24 -13.63
C VAL A 62 15.75 8.56 -14.20
N SER A 63 15.76 9.66 -13.42
CA SER A 63 16.28 10.96 -13.88
C SER A 63 17.78 10.94 -14.19
N MET A 64 18.54 10.04 -13.53
CA MET A 64 19.95 9.74 -13.80
C MET A 64 20.17 8.81 -15.01
N GLY A 65 19.12 8.38 -15.69
CA GLY A 65 19.21 7.50 -16.85
C GLY A 65 19.38 6.01 -16.51
N TRP A 66 19.07 5.59 -15.28
CA TRP A 66 19.12 4.17 -14.92
C TRP A 66 17.96 3.41 -15.57
N ASN A 67 18.19 2.11 -15.77
CA ASN A 67 17.11 1.23 -16.21
C ASN A 67 15.95 1.27 -15.20
N PRO A 68 14.69 1.47 -15.68
CA PRO A 68 13.52 1.58 -14.81
C PRO A 68 13.31 0.39 -13.86
N TRP A 69 13.71 -0.81 -14.24
CA TRP A 69 13.66 -1.99 -13.37
C TRP A 69 14.65 -1.90 -12.20
N LEU A 70 15.87 -1.41 -12.48
CA LEU A 70 16.88 -1.18 -11.43
C LEU A 70 16.44 -0.05 -10.50
N ALA A 71 15.78 0.98 -11.03
CA ALA A 71 15.22 2.06 -10.23
C ALA A 71 14.15 1.56 -9.24
N VAL A 72 13.29 0.66 -9.69
CA VAL A 72 12.29 0.01 -8.81
C VAL A 72 12.96 -0.88 -7.76
N LEU A 73 13.98 -1.65 -8.13
CA LEU A 73 14.77 -2.44 -7.16
C LEU A 73 15.44 -1.57 -6.11
N ALA A 74 16.05 -0.45 -6.51
CA ALA A 74 16.64 0.51 -5.58
C ALA A 74 15.59 1.11 -4.62
N ALA A 75 14.39 1.40 -5.12
CA ALA A 75 13.26 1.84 -4.29
C ALA A 75 12.88 0.79 -3.24
N VAL A 76 12.78 -0.49 -3.62
CA VAL A 76 12.49 -1.58 -2.68
C VAL A 76 13.55 -1.66 -1.59
N LEU A 77 14.84 -1.62 -1.96
CA LEU A 77 15.93 -1.66 -0.98
C LEU A 77 15.89 -0.47 -0.02
N ALA A 78 15.59 0.73 -0.52
CA ALA A 78 15.43 1.92 0.33
C ALA A 78 14.27 1.75 1.32
N GLY A 79 13.14 1.19 0.88
CA GLY A 79 12.02 0.87 1.77
C GLY A 79 12.33 -0.21 2.79
N MET A 80 13.09 -1.25 2.41
CA MET A 80 13.56 -2.28 3.33
C MET A 80 14.46 -1.68 4.41
N LEU A 81 15.33 -0.73 4.08
CA LEU A 81 16.16 -0.01 5.04
C LEU A 81 15.33 0.85 5.98
N ALA A 82 14.27 1.50 5.48
CA ALA A 82 13.34 2.26 6.31
C ALA A 82 12.61 1.34 7.31
N GLY A 83 12.11 0.19 6.84
CA GLY A 83 11.51 -0.83 7.70
C GLY A 83 12.48 -1.43 8.72
N LEU A 84 13.74 -1.62 8.33
CA LEU A 84 14.81 -2.05 9.23
C LEU A 84 15.05 -1.03 10.34
N ALA A 85 15.12 0.26 10.01
CA ALA A 85 15.30 1.34 10.99
C ALA A 85 14.16 1.34 12.01
N THR A 86 12.90 1.29 11.57
CA THR A 86 11.75 1.18 12.46
C THR A 86 11.78 -0.08 13.31
N GLY A 87 12.13 -1.21 12.69
CA GLY A 87 12.24 -2.49 13.39
C GLY A 87 13.30 -2.48 14.49
N VAL A 88 14.47 -1.89 14.23
CA VAL A 88 15.54 -1.73 15.22
C VAL A 88 15.12 -0.79 16.34
N LEU A 89 14.52 0.37 16.03
CA LEU A 89 13.99 1.30 17.04
C LEU A 89 12.96 0.63 17.93
N HIS A 90 12.08 -0.20 17.37
CA HIS A 90 11.07 -0.90 18.16
C HIS A 90 11.65 -2.04 19.00
N THR A 91 12.56 -2.86 18.45
CA THR A 91 13.02 -4.10 19.10
C THR A 91 14.27 -3.91 19.95
N ALA A 92 15.26 -3.13 19.49
CA ALA A 92 16.53 -2.91 20.22
C ALA A 92 16.46 -1.72 21.18
N CYS A 93 15.76 -0.63 20.79
CA CYS A 93 15.61 0.54 21.66
C CYS A 93 14.36 0.46 22.55
N GLY A 94 13.49 -0.54 22.37
CA GLY A 94 12.27 -0.71 23.19
C GLY A 94 11.19 0.35 22.96
N ILE A 95 11.28 1.13 21.88
CA ILE A 95 10.31 2.19 21.56
C ILE A 95 8.99 1.56 21.11
N PRO A 96 7.82 2.03 21.57
CA PRO A 96 6.54 1.57 21.06
C PRO A 96 6.46 1.64 19.54
N ALA A 97 5.89 0.63 18.88
CA ALA A 97 5.91 0.49 17.42
C ALA A 97 5.36 1.72 16.68
N ILE A 98 4.23 2.27 17.18
CA ILE A 98 3.62 3.48 16.63
C ILE A 98 4.60 4.66 16.66
N LEU A 99 5.28 4.86 17.79
CA LEU A 99 6.22 5.97 17.97
C LEU A 99 7.48 5.77 17.13
N ALA A 100 7.99 4.54 17.03
CA ALA A 100 9.12 4.19 16.16
C ALA A 100 8.80 4.50 14.69
N GLY A 101 7.58 4.16 14.24
CA GLY A 101 7.09 4.48 12.90
C GLY A 101 7.04 5.99 12.64
N ILE A 102 6.49 6.77 13.57
CA ILE A 102 6.43 8.24 13.45
C ILE A 102 7.84 8.84 13.37
N LEU A 103 8.77 8.41 14.22
CA LEU A 103 10.15 8.90 14.21
C LEU A 103 10.84 8.61 12.88
N THR A 104 10.69 7.39 12.36
CA THR A 104 11.27 7.03 11.05
C THR A 104 10.62 7.83 9.93
N GLN A 105 9.29 8.02 9.94
CA GLN A 105 8.58 8.84 8.95
C GLN A 105 9.09 10.28 8.93
N LEU A 106 9.28 10.91 10.09
CA LEU A 106 9.82 12.27 10.21
C LEU A 106 11.27 12.35 9.68
N ALA A 107 12.11 11.35 9.98
CA ALA A 107 13.46 11.27 9.45
C ALA A 107 13.45 11.12 7.92
N LEU A 108 12.61 10.22 7.39
CA LEU A 108 12.47 9.99 5.95
C LEU A 108 11.98 11.23 5.21
N TYR A 109 11.12 12.06 5.82
CA TYR A 109 10.69 13.32 5.22
C TYR A 109 11.91 14.21 4.86
N SER A 110 12.83 14.41 5.79
CA SER A 110 14.03 15.20 5.57
C SER A 110 15.01 14.55 4.59
N ILE A 111 15.12 13.22 4.64
CA ILE A 111 15.98 12.44 3.74
C ILE A 111 15.45 12.54 2.30
N ASN A 112 14.14 12.38 2.11
CA ASN A 112 13.49 12.42 0.79
C ASN A 112 13.63 13.79 0.11
N LEU A 113 13.54 14.90 0.88
CA LEU A 113 13.81 16.25 0.35
C LEU A 113 15.22 16.38 -0.24
N ARG A 114 16.21 15.77 0.42
CA ARG A 114 17.61 15.77 -0.05
C ARG A 114 17.80 14.81 -1.24
N ILE A 115 17.21 13.64 -1.21
CA ILE A 115 17.28 12.66 -2.32
C ILE A 115 16.73 13.30 -3.60
N MET A 116 15.59 13.99 -3.53
CA MET A 116 14.98 14.62 -4.70
C MET A 116 15.74 15.86 -5.19
N ALA A 117 16.65 16.42 -4.40
CA ALA A 117 17.51 17.52 -4.79
C ALA A 117 18.84 17.08 -5.44
N ILE A 118 19.19 15.79 -5.37
CA ILE A 118 20.42 15.28 -5.97
C ILE A 118 20.39 15.50 -7.49
N GLY A 119 21.45 16.11 -8.01
CA GLY A 119 21.56 16.47 -9.44
C GLY A 119 21.08 17.88 -9.78
N ASP A 120 20.64 18.67 -8.81
CA ASP A 120 20.33 20.08 -8.99
C ASP A 120 21.35 20.96 -8.25
N GLU A 121 22.20 21.65 -9.02
CA GLU A 121 23.26 22.51 -8.47
C GLU A 121 22.72 23.72 -7.68
N ASN A 122 21.46 24.10 -7.91
CA ASN A 122 20.86 25.29 -7.33
C ASN A 122 19.96 25.02 -6.12
N ALA A 123 19.70 23.76 -5.78
CA ALA A 123 18.78 23.38 -4.71
C ALA A 123 19.38 22.33 -3.76
N THR A 124 19.38 22.61 -2.46
CA THR A 124 19.76 21.66 -1.41
C THR A 124 18.60 20.72 -1.01
N THR A 125 17.37 21.12 -1.33
CA THR A 125 16.14 20.37 -1.04
C THR A 125 15.10 20.62 -2.12
N LYS A 126 14.38 19.56 -2.53
CA LYS A 126 13.25 19.62 -3.46
C LYS A 126 12.05 18.87 -2.91
N ALA A 127 10.87 19.45 -3.05
CA ALA A 127 9.62 18.80 -2.65
C ALA A 127 8.99 17.95 -3.76
N THR A 128 9.42 18.16 -5.00
CA THR A 128 8.89 17.44 -6.17
C THR A 128 10.01 17.20 -7.17
N LEU A 129 10.11 15.98 -7.67
CA LEU A 129 11.01 15.60 -8.76
C LEU A 129 10.15 15.07 -9.92
N ALA A 130 10.12 15.80 -11.02
CA ALA A 130 9.42 15.39 -12.23
C ALA A 130 10.30 14.46 -13.06
N VAL A 131 9.69 13.37 -13.56
CA VAL A 131 10.32 12.40 -14.47
C VAL A 131 9.59 12.48 -15.80
N SER A 132 10.23 13.08 -16.80
CA SER A 132 9.60 13.29 -18.09
C SER A 132 9.54 11.99 -18.88
N VAL A 133 8.35 11.61 -19.34
CA VAL A 133 8.11 10.45 -20.22
C VAL A 133 8.84 10.58 -21.55
N ASP A 134 9.02 11.82 -22.03
CA ASP A 134 9.65 12.09 -23.32
C ASP A 134 11.17 12.01 -23.29
N LYS A 135 11.78 12.04 -22.10
CA LYS A 135 13.24 12.00 -21.90
C LYS A 135 13.76 10.71 -21.32
N ASN A 136 12.91 9.94 -20.64
CA ASN A 136 13.31 8.75 -19.91
C ASN A 136 12.38 7.57 -20.28
N ASP A 137 12.96 6.39 -20.44
CA ASP A 137 12.19 5.17 -20.55
C ASP A 137 11.52 4.88 -19.20
N LEU A 138 10.20 4.79 -19.18
CA LEU A 138 9.40 4.46 -18.01
C LEU A 138 8.75 3.10 -18.19
N LEU A 139 8.75 2.27 -17.13
CA LEU A 139 8.01 1.01 -17.12
C LEU A 139 6.51 1.21 -17.23
N LEU A 140 6.03 2.24 -16.58
CA LEU A 140 4.61 2.55 -16.46
C LEU A 140 4.39 4.02 -16.79
N SER A 141 3.42 4.29 -17.66
CA SER A 141 2.94 5.65 -17.89
C SER A 141 1.44 5.67 -17.97
N SER A 142 0.82 6.62 -17.28
CA SER A 142 -0.62 6.84 -17.34
C SER A 142 -1.13 7.19 -18.75
N ARG A 143 -0.24 7.62 -19.67
CA ARG A 143 -0.58 7.97 -21.06
C ARG A 143 -0.98 6.75 -21.88
N TYR A 144 -0.34 5.58 -21.68
CA TYR A 144 -0.52 4.38 -22.50
C TYR A 144 -1.60 3.42 -21.97
N VAL A 145 -2.29 3.75 -20.90
CA VAL A 145 -3.31 2.89 -20.26
C VAL A 145 -4.49 2.57 -21.20
N ARG A 146 -4.71 3.39 -22.22
CA ARG A 146 -5.83 3.24 -23.17
C ARG A 146 -5.47 2.54 -24.47
N GLU A 147 -4.20 2.29 -24.71
CA GLU A 147 -3.76 1.64 -25.95
C GLU A 147 -3.83 0.11 -25.80
N PRO A 148 -4.49 -0.60 -26.71
CA PRO A 148 -4.55 -2.07 -26.71
C PRO A 148 -3.25 -2.65 -27.29
N ALA A 149 -2.13 -2.45 -26.61
CA ALA A 149 -0.83 -2.98 -26.98
C ALA A 149 -0.31 -3.94 -25.91
N LEU A 150 0.61 -4.83 -26.28
CA LEU A 150 1.31 -5.72 -25.34
C LEU A 150 2.08 -4.95 -24.24
N ASN A 151 2.39 -3.66 -24.49
CA ASN A 151 3.01 -2.75 -23.52
C ASN A 151 2.00 -1.98 -22.67
N ASN A 152 0.77 -2.47 -22.54
CA ASN A 152 -0.22 -1.82 -21.71
C ASN A 152 0.24 -1.86 -20.23
N PRO A 153 0.37 -0.70 -19.54
CA PRO A 153 0.77 -0.64 -18.13
C PRO A 153 -0.13 -1.44 -17.20
N LEU A 154 -1.40 -1.62 -17.54
CA LEU A 154 -2.33 -2.46 -16.77
C LEU A 154 -1.90 -3.93 -16.76
N LEU A 155 -1.51 -4.48 -17.90
CA LEU A 155 -1.08 -5.88 -18.01
C LEU A 155 0.19 -6.11 -17.18
N LEU A 156 1.15 -5.19 -17.28
CA LEU A 156 2.38 -5.24 -16.51
C LEU A 156 2.11 -5.14 -15.00
N LEU A 157 1.18 -4.26 -14.58
CA LEU A 157 0.80 -4.14 -13.17
C LEU A 157 0.11 -5.40 -12.64
N VAL A 158 -0.77 -6.03 -13.43
CA VAL A 158 -1.40 -7.29 -13.05
C VAL A 158 -0.37 -8.40 -12.91
N LEU A 159 0.56 -8.53 -13.86
CA LEU A 159 1.64 -9.52 -13.79
C LEU A 159 2.55 -9.28 -12.57
N LEU A 160 2.91 -8.02 -12.31
CA LEU A 160 3.73 -7.66 -11.17
C LEU A 160 3.02 -7.95 -9.85
N THR A 161 1.73 -7.61 -9.75
CA THR A 161 0.91 -7.92 -8.56
C THR A 161 0.81 -9.43 -8.35
N ALA A 162 0.58 -10.20 -9.40
CA ALA A 162 0.57 -11.66 -9.33
C ALA A 162 1.93 -12.22 -8.90
N ALA A 163 3.04 -11.68 -9.42
CA ALA A 163 4.39 -12.07 -9.03
C ALA A 163 4.66 -11.76 -7.55
N VAL A 164 4.24 -10.59 -7.05
CA VAL A 164 4.35 -10.22 -5.63
C VAL A 164 3.55 -11.19 -4.76
N ILE A 165 2.30 -11.51 -5.12
CA ILE A 165 1.48 -12.47 -4.38
C ILE A 165 2.12 -13.86 -4.38
N ALA A 166 2.65 -14.33 -5.51
CA ALA A 166 3.31 -15.63 -5.63
C ALA A 166 4.58 -15.69 -4.77
N LEU A 167 5.41 -14.63 -4.80
CA LEU A 167 6.61 -14.52 -3.98
C LEU A 167 6.28 -14.51 -2.49
N LEU A 168 5.27 -13.77 -2.07
CA LEU A 168 4.83 -13.75 -0.68
C LEU A 168 4.21 -15.09 -0.25
N TYR A 169 3.44 -15.73 -1.12
CA TYR A 169 2.90 -17.05 -0.84
C TYR A 169 4.01 -18.07 -0.58
N TRP A 170 5.06 -18.05 -1.41
CA TRP A 170 6.26 -18.86 -1.19
C TRP A 170 6.99 -18.47 0.11
N PHE A 171 7.23 -17.17 0.34
CA PHE A 171 7.92 -16.67 1.54
C PHE A 171 7.18 -17.10 2.83
N PHE A 172 5.87 -16.91 2.89
CA PHE A 172 5.07 -17.31 4.06
C PHE A 172 4.89 -18.82 4.21
N GLY A 173 5.28 -19.61 3.22
CA GLY A 173 5.43 -21.05 3.32
C GLY A 173 6.75 -21.51 3.95
N THR A 174 7.75 -20.63 4.05
CA THR A 174 9.04 -20.92 4.67
C THR A 174 8.96 -20.88 6.20
N GLU A 175 10.02 -21.36 6.86
CA GLU A 175 10.16 -21.31 8.33
C GLU A 175 10.07 -19.86 8.86
N GLN A 176 10.72 -18.92 8.17
CA GLN A 176 10.70 -17.50 8.55
C GLN A 176 9.27 -16.91 8.46
N GLY A 177 8.54 -17.22 7.40
CA GLY A 177 7.17 -16.76 7.24
C GLY A 177 6.20 -17.40 8.25
N SER A 178 6.41 -18.66 8.61
CA SER A 178 5.61 -19.34 9.66
C SER A 178 5.91 -18.75 11.05
N ALA A 179 7.19 -18.47 11.36
CA ALA A 179 7.61 -17.81 12.59
C ALA A 179 6.99 -16.41 12.72
N LEU A 180 6.92 -15.66 11.61
CA LEU A 180 6.30 -14.34 11.56
C LEU A 180 4.80 -14.41 11.87
N ARG A 181 4.08 -15.35 11.27
CA ARG A 181 2.64 -15.59 11.57
C ARG A 181 2.41 -16.03 13.01
N ALA A 182 3.26 -16.92 13.54
CA ALA A 182 3.18 -17.36 14.94
C ALA A 182 3.42 -16.18 15.91
N THR A 183 4.38 -15.31 15.60
CA THR A 183 4.69 -14.12 16.41
C THR A 183 3.53 -13.15 16.47
N GLY A 184 2.84 -12.91 15.35
CA GLY A 184 1.67 -12.02 15.33
C GLY A 184 0.45 -12.64 16.03
N ALA A 185 0.25 -13.96 15.93
CA ALA A 185 -0.88 -14.62 16.58
C ALA A 185 -0.74 -14.64 18.12
N ASN A 186 0.43 -14.98 18.63
CA ASN A 186 0.71 -14.96 20.08
C ASN A 186 2.23 -14.90 20.34
N GLN A 187 2.73 -13.74 20.77
CA GLN A 187 4.15 -13.53 21.02
C GLN A 187 4.69 -14.38 22.18
N SER A 188 3.92 -14.60 23.25
CA SER A 188 4.36 -15.39 24.40
C SER A 188 4.48 -16.87 24.05
N MET A 189 3.53 -17.40 23.29
CA MET A 189 3.57 -18.76 22.79
C MET A 189 4.72 -18.97 21.78
N ALA A 190 4.93 -18.03 20.87
CA ALA A 190 6.04 -18.08 19.91
C ALA A 190 7.41 -18.14 20.59
N ARG A 191 7.60 -17.33 21.65
CA ARG A 191 8.83 -17.37 22.46
C ARG A 191 8.99 -18.71 23.20
N ALA A 192 7.92 -19.27 23.75
CA ALA A 192 7.95 -20.57 24.41
C ALA A 192 8.35 -21.71 23.45
N GLN A 193 8.08 -21.56 22.15
CA GLN A 193 8.51 -22.46 21.08
C GLN A 193 9.93 -22.15 20.54
N GLY A 194 10.67 -21.25 21.18
CA GLY A 194 12.04 -20.88 20.78
C GLY A 194 12.14 -19.90 19.62
N ILE A 195 11.02 -19.32 19.15
CA ILE A 195 11.04 -18.34 18.05
C ILE A 195 11.52 -16.99 18.58
N ASN A 196 12.52 -16.39 17.91
CA ASN A 196 12.96 -15.03 18.21
C ASN A 196 11.93 -14.02 17.64
N THR A 197 11.01 -13.59 18.50
CA THR A 197 9.93 -12.65 18.12
C THR A 197 10.45 -11.28 17.69
N ASN A 198 11.62 -10.84 18.19
CA ASN A 198 12.20 -9.55 17.82
C ASN A 198 12.69 -9.58 16.36
N THR A 199 13.42 -10.63 15.99
CA THR A 199 13.87 -10.84 14.59
C THR A 199 12.68 -11.00 13.65
N ALA A 200 11.64 -11.73 14.05
CA ALA A 200 10.44 -11.87 13.26
C ALA A 200 9.72 -10.52 13.02
N LYS A 201 9.61 -9.66 14.04
CA LYS A 201 9.03 -8.32 13.91
C LYS A 201 9.84 -7.44 12.95
N VAL A 202 11.17 -7.42 13.10
CA VAL A 202 12.05 -6.65 12.21
C VAL A 202 11.89 -7.13 10.77
N LEU A 203 11.92 -8.45 10.55
CA LEU A 203 11.75 -9.02 9.21
C LEU A 203 10.40 -8.66 8.57
N GLY A 204 9.32 -8.72 9.35
CA GLY A 204 8.00 -8.32 8.89
C GLY A 204 7.91 -6.85 8.50
N LEU A 205 8.51 -5.95 9.29
CA LEU A 205 8.58 -4.53 8.96
C LEU A 205 9.45 -4.26 7.72
N VAL A 206 10.56 -4.97 7.56
CA VAL A 206 11.44 -4.87 6.38
C VAL A 206 10.69 -5.28 5.11
N VAL A 207 10.04 -6.43 5.12
CA VAL A 207 9.30 -6.94 3.95
C VAL A 207 8.13 -6.03 3.61
N SER A 208 7.36 -5.59 4.62
CA SER A 208 6.22 -4.68 4.44
C SER A 208 6.66 -3.35 3.81
N ASN A 209 7.62 -2.67 4.41
CA ASN A 209 8.10 -1.37 3.92
C ASN A 209 8.81 -1.47 2.57
N GLY A 210 9.41 -2.61 2.25
CA GLY A 210 9.92 -2.91 0.90
C GLY A 210 8.81 -2.93 -0.15
N LEU A 211 7.67 -3.57 0.15
CA LEU A 211 6.50 -3.61 -0.74
C LEU A 211 5.83 -2.23 -0.86
N VAL A 212 5.76 -1.49 0.23
CA VAL A 212 5.25 -0.12 0.23
C VAL A 212 6.11 0.79 -0.67
N ALA A 213 7.42 0.69 -0.56
CA ALA A 213 8.35 1.45 -1.40
C ALA A 213 8.34 0.99 -2.87
N LEU A 214 8.11 -0.31 -3.12
CA LEU A 214 7.83 -0.82 -4.47
C LEU A 214 6.62 -0.08 -5.08
N ALA A 215 5.53 -0.02 -4.35
CA ALA A 215 4.33 0.71 -4.79
C ALA A 215 4.63 2.21 -5.01
N GLY A 216 5.41 2.83 -4.13
CA GLY A 216 5.85 4.23 -4.27
C GLY A 216 6.66 4.47 -5.53
N GLY A 217 7.62 3.60 -5.84
CA GLY A 217 8.43 3.67 -7.06
C GLY A 217 7.61 3.49 -8.34
N LEU A 218 6.65 2.56 -8.33
CA LEU A 218 5.72 2.36 -9.45
C LEU A 218 4.77 3.55 -9.61
N LEU A 219 4.30 4.13 -8.50
CA LEU A 219 3.41 5.30 -8.50
C LEU A 219 4.11 6.52 -9.09
N ALA A 220 5.36 6.77 -8.71
CA ALA A 220 6.17 7.87 -9.25
C ALA A 220 6.37 7.75 -10.76
N GLN A 221 6.66 6.56 -11.27
CA GLN A 221 6.76 6.30 -12.71
C GLN A 221 5.41 6.44 -13.41
N TYR A 222 4.33 5.92 -12.81
CA TYR A 222 2.99 6.00 -13.37
C TYR A 222 2.48 7.45 -13.50
N GLN A 223 2.75 8.28 -12.48
CA GLN A 223 2.35 9.69 -12.45
C GLN A 223 3.33 10.61 -13.21
N GLY A 224 4.55 10.13 -13.47
CA GLY A 224 5.63 10.94 -14.06
C GLY A 224 6.24 11.96 -13.11
N SER A 225 6.03 11.81 -11.81
CA SER A 225 6.62 12.67 -10.77
C SER A 225 6.61 12.00 -9.41
N ALA A 226 7.63 12.29 -8.61
CA ALA A 226 7.63 11.98 -7.17
C ALA A 226 7.44 13.28 -6.39
N THR A 227 6.57 13.23 -5.38
CA THR A 227 6.33 14.35 -4.45
C THR A 227 6.51 13.87 -3.02
N ILE A 228 6.98 14.75 -2.14
CA ILE A 228 7.18 14.41 -0.74
C ILE A 228 5.87 14.03 -0.04
N ASP A 229 4.76 14.61 -0.50
CA ASP A 229 3.44 14.42 0.08
C ASP A 229 2.68 13.21 -0.47
N MET A 230 3.26 12.46 -1.44
CA MET A 230 2.59 11.33 -2.07
C MET A 230 2.27 10.18 -1.10
N GLY A 231 3.01 10.09 0.01
CA GLY A 231 2.79 9.10 1.06
C GLY A 231 1.83 9.52 2.15
N ARG A 232 1.45 10.80 2.23
CA ARG A 232 0.60 11.28 3.32
C ARG A 232 -0.79 10.68 3.30
N GLY A 233 -1.12 9.90 4.34
CA GLY A 233 -2.37 9.20 4.48
C GLY A 233 -2.42 7.86 3.75
N ALA A 234 -1.29 7.39 3.24
CA ALA A 234 -1.18 6.09 2.57
C ALA A 234 -1.62 4.94 3.47
N ILE A 235 -1.22 4.97 4.74
CA ILE A 235 -1.63 3.94 5.71
C ILE A 235 -3.15 3.85 5.85
N VAL A 236 -3.86 4.99 5.84
CA VAL A 236 -5.33 5.02 5.95
C VAL A 236 -5.97 4.36 4.73
N ILE A 237 -5.47 4.67 3.54
CA ILE A 237 -5.93 4.06 2.28
C ILE A 237 -5.62 2.55 2.27
N GLY A 238 -4.43 2.16 2.72
CA GLY A 238 -4.02 0.76 2.82
C GLY A 238 -4.92 -0.05 3.76
N LEU A 239 -5.18 0.46 4.96
CA LEU A 239 -6.09 -0.17 5.91
C LEU A 239 -7.51 -0.26 5.36
N ALA A 240 -8.01 0.81 4.72
CA ALA A 240 -9.31 0.78 4.07
C ALA A 240 -9.38 -0.30 3.00
N ALA A 241 -8.38 -0.39 2.13
CA ALA A 241 -8.31 -1.41 1.08
C ALA A 241 -8.34 -2.82 1.66
N VAL A 242 -7.55 -3.09 2.71
CA VAL A 242 -7.53 -4.38 3.41
C VAL A 242 -8.92 -4.72 3.97
N ILE A 243 -9.55 -3.79 4.67
CA ILE A 243 -10.85 -4.02 5.32
C ILE A 243 -11.96 -4.18 4.28
N ILE A 244 -11.98 -3.36 3.22
CA ILE A 244 -12.94 -3.50 2.11
C ILE A 244 -12.80 -4.90 1.49
N GLY A 245 -11.56 -5.33 1.22
CA GLY A 245 -11.28 -6.64 0.67
C GLY A 245 -11.76 -7.78 1.58
N GLU A 246 -11.47 -7.71 2.88
CA GLU A 246 -11.93 -8.70 3.86
C GLU A 246 -13.46 -8.74 3.95
N VAL A 247 -14.11 -7.59 4.12
CA VAL A 247 -15.58 -7.55 4.29
C VAL A 247 -16.34 -8.14 3.10
N LEU A 248 -15.82 -7.92 1.89
CA LEU A 248 -16.46 -8.39 0.66
C LEU A 248 -16.15 -9.86 0.35
N LEU A 249 -14.93 -10.31 0.62
CA LEU A 249 -14.41 -11.56 0.07
C LEU A 249 -14.04 -12.62 1.13
N ASP A 250 -14.11 -12.34 2.43
CA ASP A 250 -13.70 -13.26 3.51
C ASP A 250 -14.40 -14.63 3.43
N LYS A 251 -15.68 -14.64 3.03
CA LYS A 251 -16.45 -15.90 2.90
C LYS A 251 -15.99 -16.78 1.73
N VAL A 252 -15.40 -16.19 0.69
CA VAL A 252 -15.00 -16.84 -0.55
C VAL A 252 -13.51 -17.20 -0.53
N PHE A 253 -12.67 -16.33 0.04
CA PHE A 253 -11.22 -16.43 0.00
C PHE A 253 -10.65 -16.99 1.29
N ARG A 254 -10.52 -18.33 1.35
CA ARG A 254 -9.97 -19.03 2.51
C ARG A 254 -8.45 -19.21 2.48
N ASN A 255 -7.84 -19.22 1.29
CA ASN A 255 -6.41 -19.41 1.11
C ASN A 255 -5.65 -18.10 1.36
N PHE A 256 -4.41 -18.21 1.84
CA PHE A 256 -3.56 -17.05 2.13
C PHE A 256 -3.32 -16.16 0.90
N ALA A 257 -2.99 -16.76 -0.26
CA ALA A 257 -2.82 -16.00 -1.51
C ALA A 257 -4.09 -15.24 -1.91
N LEU A 258 -5.27 -15.87 -1.71
CA LEU A 258 -6.55 -15.23 -2.00
C LEU A 258 -6.85 -14.07 -1.02
N LYS A 259 -6.39 -14.16 0.23
CA LYS A 259 -6.50 -13.04 1.19
C LYS A 259 -5.63 -11.86 0.80
N LEU A 260 -4.44 -12.09 0.26
CA LEU A 260 -3.62 -11.02 -0.31
C LEU A 260 -4.30 -10.40 -1.54
N LEU A 261 -4.88 -11.25 -2.40
CA LEU A 261 -5.66 -10.79 -3.56
C LEU A 261 -6.88 -9.96 -3.14
N SER A 262 -7.53 -10.30 -2.02
CA SER A 262 -8.67 -9.52 -1.51
C SER A 262 -8.28 -8.09 -1.16
N ALA A 263 -7.10 -7.85 -0.59
CA ALA A 263 -6.59 -6.51 -0.31
C ALA A 263 -6.37 -5.71 -1.61
N VAL A 264 -5.88 -6.37 -2.67
CA VAL A 264 -5.73 -5.73 -3.99
C VAL A 264 -7.08 -5.35 -4.59
N ILE A 265 -8.04 -6.27 -4.56
CA ILE A 265 -9.41 -5.99 -5.04
C ILE A 265 -10.04 -4.86 -4.23
N GLY A 266 -9.85 -4.84 -2.91
CA GLY A 266 -10.29 -3.75 -2.05
C GLY A 266 -9.71 -2.40 -2.45
N ALA A 267 -8.42 -2.34 -2.79
CA ALA A 267 -7.77 -1.13 -3.29
C ALA A 267 -8.34 -0.67 -4.64
N ILE A 268 -8.60 -1.61 -5.56
CA ILE A 268 -9.22 -1.28 -6.85
C ILE A 268 -10.63 -0.69 -6.63
N ILE A 269 -11.45 -1.33 -5.79
CA ILE A 269 -12.79 -0.84 -5.47
C ILE A 269 -12.72 0.56 -4.86
N TYR A 270 -11.81 0.77 -3.92
CA TYR A 270 -11.60 2.08 -3.29
C TYR A 270 -11.30 3.16 -4.34
N TYR A 271 -10.36 2.91 -5.27
CA TYR A 271 -10.00 3.88 -6.32
C TYR A 271 -11.09 4.09 -7.35
N VAL A 272 -11.86 3.04 -7.68
CA VAL A 272 -13.04 3.18 -8.54
C VAL A 272 -14.08 4.09 -7.88
N VAL A 273 -14.37 3.90 -6.60
CA VAL A 273 -15.32 4.75 -5.85
C VAL A 273 -14.86 6.21 -5.86
N ILE A 274 -13.59 6.48 -5.54
CA ILE A 274 -13.04 7.84 -5.60
C ILE A 274 -13.17 8.44 -7.01
N THR A 275 -12.82 7.69 -8.05
CA THR A 275 -12.89 8.17 -9.43
C THR A 275 -14.33 8.50 -9.85
N VAL A 276 -15.29 7.68 -9.43
CA VAL A 276 -16.71 7.94 -9.68
C VAL A 276 -17.16 9.25 -9.01
N VAL A 277 -16.80 9.42 -7.75
CA VAL A 277 -17.20 10.60 -6.98
C VAL A 277 -16.58 11.89 -7.51
N LEU A 278 -15.30 11.85 -7.95
CA LEU A 278 -14.66 12.99 -8.61
C LEU A 278 -15.34 13.36 -9.93
N ARG A 279 -15.81 12.37 -10.69
CA ARG A 279 -16.53 12.62 -11.95
C ARG A 279 -17.95 13.15 -11.76
N LEU A 280 -18.51 13.02 -10.56
CA LEU A 280 -19.80 13.62 -10.20
C LEU A 280 -19.70 15.12 -9.90
N GLY A 281 -18.51 15.74 -9.98
CA GLY A 281 -18.31 17.17 -9.89
C GLY A 281 -17.75 17.69 -8.56
N LEU A 282 -17.18 16.80 -7.72
CA LEU A 282 -16.43 17.22 -6.53
C LEU A 282 -15.07 17.78 -6.93
N GLU A 283 -14.67 18.87 -6.27
CA GLU A 283 -13.38 19.49 -6.49
C GLU A 283 -12.24 18.61 -5.93
N SER A 284 -11.09 18.68 -6.57
CA SER A 284 -9.89 17.92 -6.14
C SER A 284 -9.39 18.34 -4.75
N THR A 285 -9.76 19.52 -4.28
CA THR A 285 -9.47 20.04 -2.93
C THR A 285 -10.17 19.22 -1.84
N ASP A 286 -11.37 18.71 -2.13
CA ASP A 286 -12.20 17.93 -1.19
C ASP A 286 -11.86 16.45 -1.17
N LEU A 287 -10.87 16.01 -1.99
CA LEU A 287 -10.42 14.62 -2.06
C LEU A 287 -10.03 14.05 -0.69
N LYS A 288 -9.33 14.81 0.14
CA LYS A 288 -8.89 14.35 1.47
C LYS A 288 -10.08 14.15 2.42
N LEU A 289 -11.05 15.03 2.37
CA LEU A 289 -12.29 14.90 3.15
C LEU A 289 -13.12 13.71 2.66
N LEU A 290 -13.24 13.55 1.35
CA LEU A 290 -13.94 12.44 0.75
C LEU A 290 -13.29 11.09 1.09
N THR A 291 -11.94 10.99 0.98
CA THR A 291 -11.21 9.78 1.34
C THR A 291 -11.44 9.42 2.80
N ALA A 292 -11.37 10.38 3.71
CA ALA A 292 -11.65 10.16 5.13
C ALA A 292 -13.08 9.67 5.37
N LEU A 293 -14.07 10.24 4.69
CA LEU A 293 -15.47 9.85 4.82
C LEU A 293 -15.72 8.44 4.26
N VAL A 294 -15.19 8.14 3.07
CA VAL A 294 -15.29 6.81 2.46
C VAL A 294 -14.66 5.76 3.36
N VAL A 295 -13.46 6.02 3.89
CA VAL A 295 -12.78 5.11 4.82
C VAL A 295 -13.60 4.92 6.09
N ALA A 296 -14.12 6.00 6.68
CA ALA A 296 -14.93 5.92 7.90
C ALA A 296 -16.18 5.05 7.70
N VAL A 297 -16.86 5.20 6.56
CA VAL A 297 -18.05 4.38 6.22
C VAL A 297 -17.65 2.91 6.11
N PHE A 298 -16.59 2.58 5.36
CA PHE A 298 -16.17 1.19 5.20
C PHE A 298 -15.68 0.56 6.51
N LEU A 299 -15.01 1.31 7.38
CA LEU A 299 -14.61 0.86 8.72
C LEU A 299 -15.81 0.64 9.65
N ALA A 300 -16.88 1.41 9.50
CA ALA A 300 -18.10 1.27 10.29
C ALA A 300 -18.93 0.04 9.90
N VAL A 301 -18.88 -0.41 8.63
CA VAL A 301 -19.66 -1.53 8.11
C VAL A 301 -19.48 -2.83 8.92
N PRO A 302 -18.27 -3.31 9.25
CA PRO A 302 -18.08 -4.52 10.06
C PRO A 302 -18.72 -4.42 11.44
N TYR A 303 -18.60 -3.25 12.09
CA TYR A 303 -19.19 -2.98 13.40
C TYR A 303 -20.71 -3.02 13.34
N TRP A 304 -21.32 -2.35 12.38
CA TRP A 304 -22.77 -2.34 12.19
C TRP A 304 -23.30 -3.71 11.83
N LYS A 305 -22.60 -4.46 10.98
CA LYS A 305 -22.97 -5.83 10.62
C LYS A 305 -22.94 -6.75 11.84
N GLY A 306 -21.93 -6.65 12.71
CA GLY A 306 -21.84 -7.41 13.95
C GLY A 306 -22.94 -7.05 14.95
N ARG A 307 -23.34 -5.76 15.03
CA ARG A 307 -24.30 -5.28 16.03
C ARG A 307 -25.77 -5.46 15.61
N TYR A 308 -26.07 -5.26 14.33
CA TYR A 308 -27.46 -5.22 13.85
C TYR A 308 -27.88 -6.48 13.07
N PHE A 309 -26.96 -7.20 12.49
CA PHE A 309 -27.28 -8.35 11.63
C PHE A 309 -26.88 -9.73 12.21
N THR A 310 -26.13 -9.80 13.30
CA THR A 310 -25.89 -11.07 14.01
C THR A 310 -27.05 -11.30 14.99
N LYS A 311 -27.82 -12.35 14.75
CA LYS A 311 -28.81 -12.85 15.73
C LYS A 311 -28.10 -13.15 17.05
N PRO A 312 -28.62 -12.72 18.21
CA PRO A 312 -28.05 -13.09 19.49
C PRO A 312 -28.00 -14.62 19.57
N VAL A 313 -26.81 -15.17 19.81
CA VAL A 313 -26.64 -16.60 20.12
C VAL A 313 -27.46 -16.84 21.38
N ARG A 314 -28.56 -17.56 21.26
CA ARG A 314 -29.37 -18.01 22.37
C ARG A 314 -28.46 -18.87 23.25
N LYS A 315 -28.09 -18.38 24.41
CA LYS A 315 -27.42 -19.17 25.42
C LYS A 315 -28.37 -20.30 25.77
N GLU A 316 -28.17 -21.50 25.23
CA GLU A 316 -28.80 -22.71 25.71
C GLU A 316 -28.40 -22.89 27.15
N GLY A 317 -29.42 -23.17 27.97
CA GLY A 317 -29.37 -23.10 29.41
C GLY A 317 -28.26 -23.93 30.04
N ALA A 318 -27.69 -23.38 31.10
CA ALA A 318 -26.93 -24.12 32.07
C ALA A 318 -27.85 -25.24 32.62
N PRO A 319 -27.40 -26.52 32.65
CA PRO A 319 -28.14 -27.52 33.36
C PRO A 319 -28.10 -27.19 34.86
N HIS A 320 -29.30 -27.15 35.46
CA HIS A 320 -29.46 -27.11 36.89
C HIS A 320 -28.83 -28.37 37.49
N ALA A 321 -27.82 -28.20 38.33
CA ALA A 321 -27.43 -29.15 39.38
C ALA A 321 -27.21 -28.37 40.67
#